data_e1f04f8e69fc598ec0b8ca914e3e693d
#
_entry.id   e1f04f8e69fc598ec0b8ca914e3e693d
#
_cell.length_a   1.000
_cell.length_b   1.000
_cell.length_c   1.000
_cell.angle_alpha   90.00
_cell.angle_beta   90.00
_cell.angle_gamma   90.00
#
_symmetry.space_group_name_H-M   'P 1'
#
loop_
_entity.id
_entity.type
_entity.pdbx_description
1 polymer ?
#
loop_
_entity_poly.entity_id
_entity_poly.type
_entity_poly.pdbx_seq_one_letter_code
_entity_poly.pdbx_strand_id
1 'polypeptide(L)'
;MVKVGLFLSYYSIEPKIVIIMEGEICYIANREFVLDKYTKTEACGLPTVEELRASLIAGESSDARNQIAMLFDESTFVETNAYAKRAFSDFLATEKSNELESVITGYGAIDGKLVFAFAEDASRMNGVIDERHAKKIADLYALAIKSGAPVIGIFNSNGTDVFEGTAGLAAYGRIMNCISTASGTIPQIAFVAGKCIGTSAAIAAMFDFVIKDTAATFYVSSPAFTGVNNAQDSLLAYVGDTVSSASYIRSLISYLPDNASVGVVVGECADNLNRKLGELDFAGEALSAISVIADNGVFYEVMKDFEPSVSTAFATVGGVKAAFVASSYSVNDGKLTVSVARKITKFINFCDAFSIPVITLVDSAGLAVEKENETSYFAPELAKLAFAYSSAKMPKISVILGHAIGASFVLLGSKALGADLVYALSNSEIGVLTAERGVAFAWNNYITLEKTREQLVEEWKATVSSPTVAAASGEIDDIISINELRARICSALLMLAYKGKTELTGRQVLPL
;
A
#
# COMPACT_ATOMS: atom_id res chain seq x y z
N MET A 1 27.72 -11.76 -40.93
CA MET A 1 27.52 -12.92 -40.02
C MET A 1 28.54 -13.95 -40.35
N VAL A 2 29.58 -14.12 -39.53
CA VAL A 2 30.65 -15.09 -39.76
C VAL A 2 30.21 -16.42 -39.14
N LYS A 3 29.94 -17.43 -39.94
CA LYS A 3 29.72 -18.79 -39.42
C LYS A 3 31.06 -19.55 -39.49
N VAL A 4 31.60 -19.95 -38.33
CA VAL A 4 32.75 -20.82 -38.20
C VAL A 4 32.23 -22.24 -38.03
N GLY A 5 32.52 -23.12 -38.96
CA GLY A 5 32.18 -24.54 -38.87
C GLY A 5 33.44 -25.38 -38.96
N LEU A 6 33.57 -26.40 -38.12
CA LEU A 6 34.63 -27.39 -38.17
C LEU A 6 34.16 -28.53 -39.09
N PHE A 7 34.82 -28.72 -40.26
CA PHE A 7 34.61 -29.89 -41.11
C PHE A 7 35.81 -30.85 -41.01
N LEU A 8 35.53 -32.05 -40.54
CA LEU A 8 36.55 -33.14 -40.61
C LEU A 8 36.52 -33.77 -41.99
N SER A 9 37.57 -33.58 -42.76
CA SER A 9 37.75 -34.29 -44.02
C SER A 9 38.35 -35.65 -43.75
N TYR A 10 37.78 -36.69 -44.35
CA TYR A 10 38.16 -38.12 -44.17
C TYR A 10 39.47 -38.49 -44.77
N TYR A 11 40.26 -37.60 -45.37
CA TYR A 11 41.45 -37.90 -46.12
C TYR A 11 42.71 -37.10 -45.75
N SER A 12 42.75 -36.34 -44.67
CA SER A 12 44.01 -35.71 -44.21
C SER A 12 44.10 -35.65 -42.69
N ILE A 13 45.27 -35.90 -42.17
CA ILE A 13 45.59 -36.04 -40.73
C ILE A 13 45.61 -34.67 -39.99
N GLU A 14 45.38 -33.59 -40.71
CA GLU A 14 45.32 -32.24 -40.06
C GLU A 14 43.95 -31.57 -40.20
N PRO A 15 43.39 -31.07 -39.09
CA PRO A 15 42.12 -30.34 -39.12
C PRO A 15 42.31 -28.96 -39.80
N LYS A 16 41.61 -28.73 -40.90
CA LYS A 16 41.57 -27.43 -41.59
C LYS A 16 40.38 -26.64 -41.12
N ILE A 17 40.57 -25.36 -40.74
CA ILE A 17 39.50 -24.44 -40.40
C ILE A 17 39.04 -23.73 -41.67
N VAL A 18 37.75 -23.81 -41.98
CA VAL A 18 37.12 -23.15 -43.13
C VAL A 18 36.32 -21.95 -42.62
N ILE A 19 36.65 -20.76 -43.07
CA ILE A 19 35.92 -19.55 -42.80
C ILE A 19 35.16 -19.13 -44.08
N ILE A 20 33.86 -18.95 -43.97
CA ILE A 20 33.00 -18.46 -45.05
C ILE A 20 32.75 -16.96 -44.81
N MET A 21 33.30 -16.13 -45.69
CA MET A 21 33.05 -14.69 -45.72
C MET A 21 32.40 -14.32 -47.06
N GLU A 22 31.28 -13.63 -47.04
CA GLU A 22 30.57 -13.07 -48.20
C GLU A 22 30.24 -14.08 -49.34
N GLY A 23 30.04 -15.38 -48.99
CA GLY A 23 29.62 -16.41 -49.95
C GLY A 23 30.82 -17.13 -50.64
N GLU A 24 32.07 -16.75 -50.41
CA GLU A 24 33.22 -17.44 -50.94
C GLU A 24 33.89 -18.32 -49.86
N ILE A 25 34.34 -19.52 -50.29
CA ILE A 25 35.01 -20.50 -49.40
C ILE A 25 36.50 -20.21 -49.46
N CYS A 26 37.08 -19.67 -48.39
CA CYS A 26 38.52 -19.48 -48.25
C CYS A 26 39.12 -20.60 -47.41
N TYR A 27 40.05 -21.38 -47.99
CA TYR A 27 40.83 -22.37 -47.30
C TYR A 27 42.06 -21.75 -46.63
N ILE A 28 42.15 -21.85 -45.29
CA ILE A 28 43.34 -21.42 -44.55
C ILE A 28 44.17 -22.67 -44.19
N ALA A 29 45.37 -22.72 -44.73
CA ALA A 29 46.24 -23.87 -44.64
C ALA A 29 47.02 -24.03 -43.32
N ASN A 30 46.93 -23.05 -42.37
CA ASN A 30 47.75 -23.09 -41.16
C ASN A 30 46.99 -22.60 -39.92
N ARG A 31 46.90 -23.46 -38.91
CA ARG A 31 46.27 -23.21 -37.61
C ARG A 31 46.92 -22.02 -36.86
N GLU A 32 48.22 -21.83 -37.01
CA GLU A 32 48.95 -20.72 -36.38
C GLU A 32 48.57 -19.35 -36.92
N PHE A 33 48.24 -19.24 -38.21
CA PHE A 33 47.86 -17.97 -38.83
C PHE A 33 46.51 -17.44 -38.33
N VAL A 34 45.57 -18.31 -38.00
CA VAL A 34 44.26 -17.96 -37.47
C VAL A 34 44.38 -17.57 -36.01
N LEU A 35 45.16 -18.30 -35.23
CA LEU A 35 45.45 -17.99 -33.82
C LEU A 35 46.18 -16.66 -33.67
N ASP A 36 47.18 -16.36 -34.52
CA ASP A 36 47.98 -15.12 -34.43
C ASP A 36 47.15 -13.87 -34.79
N LYS A 37 46.14 -14.01 -35.63
CA LYS A 37 45.24 -12.90 -35.99
C LYS A 37 44.19 -12.61 -34.90
N TYR A 38 43.84 -13.63 -34.09
CA TYR A 38 42.93 -13.47 -32.96
C TYR A 38 43.65 -13.21 -31.62
N THR A 39 44.94 -13.55 -31.53
CA THR A 39 45.75 -13.26 -30.33
C THR A 39 46.43 -11.88 -30.35
N LYS A 40 46.44 -11.19 -31.51
CA LYS A 40 46.91 -9.81 -31.65
C LYS A 40 45.85 -8.74 -31.45
N THR A 41 44.63 -9.08 -31.10
CA THR A 41 43.81 -8.12 -30.30
C THR A 41 44.54 -8.02 -28.97
N GLU A 42 45.03 -6.81 -28.67
CA GLU A 42 45.60 -6.45 -27.38
C GLU A 42 44.86 -7.21 -26.29
N ALA A 43 45.60 -7.89 -25.41
CA ALA A 43 45.02 -8.51 -24.23
C ALA A 43 44.46 -7.37 -23.37
N CYS A 44 43.28 -6.91 -23.76
CA CYS A 44 42.43 -6.12 -22.91
C CYS A 44 42.04 -7.10 -21.79
N GLY A 45 42.80 -7.04 -20.69
CA GLY A 45 42.51 -7.88 -19.52
C GLY A 45 41.04 -7.73 -19.23
N LEU A 46 40.36 -8.85 -18.94
CA LEU A 46 38.97 -8.77 -18.47
C LEU A 46 38.95 -7.79 -17.31
N PRO A 47 38.04 -6.79 -17.32
CA PRO A 47 37.98 -5.82 -16.23
C PRO A 47 37.81 -6.55 -14.90
N THR A 48 38.48 -6.08 -13.88
CA THR A 48 38.34 -6.63 -12.53
C THR A 48 36.93 -6.38 -12.02
N VAL A 49 36.50 -7.10 -10.99
CA VAL A 49 35.17 -6.90 -10.36
C VAL A 49 35.07 -5.46 -9.81
N GLU A 50 36.18 -4.92 -9.29
CA GLU A 50 36.26 -3.55 -8.80
C GLU A 50 36.07 -2.53 -9.94
N GLU A 51 36.70 -2.72 -11.09
CA GLU A 51 36.53 -1.86 -12.27
C GLU A 51 35.13 -1.95 -12.83
N LEU A 52 34.52 -3.15 -12.88
CA LEU A 52 33.13 -3.35 -13.28
C LEU A 52 32.17 -2.64 -12.33
N ARG A 53 32.38 -2.76 -11.03
CA ARG A 53 31.57 -2.06 -10.02
C ARG A 53 31.75 -0.54 -10.09
N ALA A 54 32.98 -0.06 -10.28
CA ALA A 54 33.27 1.35 -10.48
C ALA A 54 32.55 1.89 -11.72
N SER A 55 32.43 1.11 -12.79
CA SER A 55 31.70 1.52 -14.00
C SER A 55 30.21 1.69 -13.81
N LEU A 56 29.59 1.00 -12.83
CA LEU A 56 28.18 1.18 -12.46
C LEU A 56 27.93 2.52 -11.76
N ILE A 57 28.96 3.01 -11.04
CA ILE A 57 28.91 4.21 -10.20
C ILE A 57 29.58 5.38 -10.93
N ALA A 58 30.35 5.12 -12.01
CA ALA A 58 31.04 6.14 -12.82
C ALA A 58 30.01 7.04 -13.53
N GLY A 59 29.62 8.08 -12.84
CA GLY A 59 28.63 9.09 -13.18
C GLY A 59 28.29 9.89 -11.94
N GLU A 60 27.67 11.03 -12.09
CA GLU A 60 27.11 11.77 -10.95
C GLU A 60 26.13 10.89 -10.20
N SER A 61 26.11 10.98 -8.86
CA SER A 61 25.16 10.30 -8.02
C SER A 61 23.75 10.62 -8.51
N SER A 62 23.03 9.63 -9.05
CA SER A 62 21.67 9.84 -9.54
C SER A 62 20.70 9.99 -8.36
N ASP A 63 19.62 10.76 -8.56
CA ASP A 63 18.56 10.90 -7.56
C ASP A 63 18.00 9.55 -7.14
N ALA A 64 17.86 8.62 -8.07
CA ALA A 64 17.41 7.25 -7.80
C ALA A 64 18.31 6.51 -6.79
N ARG A 65 19.65 6.65 -6.94
CA ARG A 65 20.61 6.06 -5.98
C ARG A 65 20.55 6.73 -4.63
N ASN A 66 20.39 8.05 -4.59
CA ASN A 66 20.24 8.80 -3.34
C ASN A 66 18.95 8.40 -2.61
N GLN A 67 17.84 8.24 -3.33
CA GLN A 67 16.56 7.80 -2.76
C GLN A 67 16.65 6.38 -2.20
N ILE A 68 17.31 5.46 -2.90
CA ILE A 68 17.61 4.11 -2.40
C ILE A 68 18.44 4.19 -1.12
N ALA A 69 19.51 5.00 -1.10
CA ALA A 69 20.37 5.15 0.07
C ALA A 69 19.64 5.75 1.30
N MET A 70 18.64 6.60 1.09
CA MET A 70 17.80 7.14 2.18
C MET A 70 16.82 6.10 2.73
N LEU A 71 16.36 5.17 1.90
CA LEU A 71 15.38 4.16 2.29
C LEU A 71 16.00 2.98 3.01
N PHE A 72 17.13 2.46 2.53
CA PHE A 72 17.75 1.25 3.04
C PHE A 72 18.78 1.52 4.14
N ASP A 73 18.99 0.52 4.98
CA ASP A 73 20.03 0.54 5.99
C ASP A 73 21.41 0.55 5.31
N GLU A 74 22.36 1.24 5.91
CA GLU A 74 23.68 1.47 5.33
C GLU A 74 24.34 0.16 4.87
N SER A 75 24.84 0.14 3.64
CA SER A 75 25.56 -0.98 3.03
C SER A 75 24.76 -2.29 2.88
N THR A 76 23.43 -2.28 3.06
CA THR A 76 22.59 -3.48 2.93
C THR A 76 22.03 -3.69 1.53
N PHE A 77 21.92 -2.62 0.72
CA PHE A 77 21.30 -2.72 -0.59
C PHE A 77 22.17 -3.47 -1.59
N VAL A 78 21.63 -4.53 -2.18
CA VAL A 78 22.27 -5.37 -3.22
C VAL A 78 21.52 -5.16 -4.53
N GLU A 79 22.18 -4.55 -5.50
CA GLU A 79 21.63 -4.33 -6.84
C GLU A 79 21.59 -5.65 -7.63
N THR A 80 20.44 -5.94 -8.26
CA THR A 80 20.23 -7.07 -9.14
C THR A 80 20.18 -6.63 -10.60
N ASN A 81 20.65 -7.48 -11.53
CA ASN A 81 20.69 -7.15 -12.95
C ASN A 81 21.40 -5.81 -13.27
N ALA A 82 22.42 -5.47 -12.46
CA ALA A 82 23.12 -4.16 -12.50
C ALA A 82 23.75 -3.86 -13.85
N TYR A 83 24.22 -4.90 -14.55
CA TYR A 83 24.91 -4.79 -15.85
C TYR A 83 23.97 -4.94 -17.05
N ALA A 84 22.66 -4.97 -16.83
CA ALA A 84 21.71 -5.03 -17.92
C ALA A 84 21.79 -3.76 -18.76
N LYS A 85 21.95 -3.92 -20.06
CA LYS A 85 22.00 -2.83 -21.02
C LYS A 85 20.69 -2.77 -21.78
N ARG A 86 20.36 -1.59 -22.29
CA ARG A 86 19.18 -1.36 -23.13
C ARG A 86 19.11 -2.33 -24.31
N ALA A 87 17.91 -2.69 -24.75
CA ALA A 87 17.70 -3.46 -25.97
C ALA A 87 18.13 -2.64 -27.18
N PHE A 88 18.75 -3.31 -28.15
CA PHE A 88 19.14 -2.70 -29.41
C PHE A 88 17.88 -2.49 -30.26
N SER A 89 17.66 -1.27 -30.73
CA SER A 89 16.69 -0.94 -31.77
C SER A 89 17.41 -0.59 -33.06
N ASP A 90 17.02 -1.19 -34.19
CA ASP A 90 17.59 -0.92 -35.51
C ASP A 90 17.47 0.56 -35.93
N PHE A 91 16.62 1.31 -35.29
CA PHE A 91 16.41 2.75 -35.53
C PHE A 91 17.31 3.66 -34.70
N LEU A 92 18.01 3.14 -33.68
CA LEU A 92 18.90 3.93 -32.82
C LEU A 92 20.36 3.68 -33.24
N ALA A 93 21.00 4.75 -33.67
CA ALA A 93 22.41 4.73 -34.06
C ALA A 93 23.31 4.11 -32.97
N THR A 94 24.32 3.41 -33.42
CA THR A 94 25.27 2.53 -32.76
C THR A 94 25.90 3.01 -31.44
N GLU A 95 25.82 4.29 -31.10
CA GLU A 95 26.47 4.84 -29.90
C GLU A 95 25.69 4.63 -28.61
N LYS A 96 24.36 4.49 -28.67
CA LYS A 96 23.50 4.31 -27.46
C LYS A 96 23.32 2.87 -26.99
N SER A 97 23.79 1.89 -27.76
CA SER A 97 23.65 0.46 -27.46
C SER A 97 24.46 -0.05 -26.25
N ASN A 98 25.32 0.80 -25.67
CA ASN A 98 26.19 0.47 -24.55
C ASN A 98 25.73 1.04 -23.21
N GLU A 99 24.68 1.85 -23.19
CA GLU A 99 24.16 2.45 -21.95
C GLU A 99 23.48 1.39 -21.08
N LEU A 100 23.67 1.51 -19.77
CA LEU A 100 22.97 0.71 -18.78
C LEU A 100 21.49 1.07 -18.76
N GLU A 101 20.66 0.11 -18.34
CA GLU A 101 19.22 0.28 -18.23
C GLU A 101 18.84 1.40 -17.26
N SER A 102 17.74 2.09 -17.56
CA SER A 102 17.23 3.27 -16.82
C SER A 102 16.47 2.91 -15.53
N VAL A 103 16.53 1.67 -15.06
CA VAL A 103 15.97 1.24 -13.79
C VAL A 103 17.00 0.50 -12.95
N ILE A 104 17.07 0.87 -11.68
CA ILE A 104 17.85 0.19 -10.65
C ILE A 104 16.91 -0.79 -9.96
N THR A 105 17.29 -2.05 -9.84
CA THR A 105 16.51 -3.08 -9.13
C THR A 105 17.38 -3.77 -8.10
N GLY A 106 16.83 -4.07 -6.93
CA GLY A 106 17.60 -4.74 -5.89
C GLY A 106 16.79 -5.01 -4.63
N TYR A 107 17.49 -5.45 -3.59
CA TYR A 107 16.92 -5.73 -2.28
C TYR A 107 17.90 -5.33 -1.18
N GLY A 108 17.39 -5.10 0.01
CA GLY A 108 18.18 -4.73 1.17
C GLY A 108 17.36 -4.80 2.44
N ALA A 109 17.90 -4.24 3.54
CA ALA A 109 17.19 -4.13 4.79
C ALA A 109 16.66 -2.70 5.01
N ILE A 110 15.46 -2.60 5.57
CA ILE A 110 14.91 -1.37 6.15
C ILE A 110 14.54 -1.68 7.60
N ASP A 111 15.24 -1.07 8.54
CA ASP A 111 15.15 -1.38 9.97
C ASP A 111 15.23 -2.90 10.24
N GLY A 112 16.16 -3.56 9.54
CA GLY A 112 16.41 -4.99 9.62
C GLY A 112 15.41 -5.89 8.87
N LYS A 113 14.33 -5.36 8.26
CA LYS A 113 13.38 -6.11 7.44
C LYS A 113 13.85 -6.20 6.00
N LEU A 114 13.74 -7.37 5.38
CA LEU A 114 13.99 -7.56 3.94
C LEU A 114 12.94 -6.81 3.12
N VAL A 115 13.40 -5.97 2.20
CA VAL A 115 12.56 -5.21 1.26
C VAL A 115 13.20 -5.23 -0.11
N PHE A 116 12.38 -5.38 -1.14
CA PHE A 116 12.80 -5.24 -2.53
C PHE A 116 12.46 -3.83 -3.04
N ALA A 117 13.27 -3.28 -3.93
CA ALA A 117 12.96 -2.00 -4.55
C ALA A 117 13.40 -1.93 -6.01
N PHE A 118 12.61 -1.21 -6.80
CA PHE A 118 13.05 -0.68 -8.07
C PHE A 118 12.98 0.86 -8.06
N ALA A 119 13.91 1.51 -8.76
CA ALA A 119 13.94 2.95 -8.90
C ALA A 119 14.21 3.34 -10.34
N GLU A 120 13.31 4.11 -10.93
CA GLU A 120 13.48 4.69 -12.26
C GLU A 120 14.52 5.79 -12.21
N ASP A 121 15.58 5.66 -13.00
CA ASP A 121 16.72 6.59 -13.01
C ASP A 121 16.60 7.60 -14.16
N ALA A 122 16.06 8.75 -13.85
CA ALA A 122 15.90 9.84 -14.83
C ALA A 122 17.22 10.40 -15.38
N SER A 123 18.35 10.15 -14.73
CA SER A 123 19.67 10.55 -15.24
C SER A 123 20.06 9.74 -16.50
N ARG A 124 19.46 8.55 -16.67
CA ARG A 124 19.63 7.66 -17.81
C ARG A 124 18.41 7.72 -18.70
N MET A 125 18.55 8.34 -19.87
CA MET A 125 17.47 8.46 -20.87
C MET A 125 16.14 8.99 -20.30
N ASN A 126 16.19 9.83 -19.26
CA ASN A 126 14.99 10.35 -18.57
C ASN A 126 14.08 9.24 -17.99
N GLY A 127 14.63 8.12 -17.56
CA GLY A 127 13.87 7.02 -16.96
C GLY A 127 12.92 6.30 -17.93
N VAL A 128 13.22 6.30 -19.23
CA VAL A 128 12.35 5.73 -20.26
C VAL A 128 12.12 4.24 -20.03
N ILE A 129 10.86 3.82 -20.13
CA ILE A 129 10.42 2.44 -19.95
C ILE A 129 10.47 1.70 -21.28
N ASP A 130 11.29 0.67 -21.37
CA ASP A 130 11.40 -0.25 -22.49
C ASP A 130 11.15 -1.71 -22.06
N GLU A 131 11.33 -2.65 -22.98
CA GLU A 131 11.10 -4.08 -22.70
C GLU A 131 12.05 -4.62 -21.61
N ARG A 132 13.33 -4.21 -21.59
CA ARG A 132 14.31 -4.66 -20.58
C ARG A 132 14.10 -4.03 -19.24
N HIS A 133 13.70 -2.75 -19.20
CA HIS A 133 13.23 -2.07 -18.01
C HIS A 133 12.13 -2.89 -17.32
N ALA A 134 11.07 -3.21 -18.07
CA ALA A 134 9.96 -4.02 -17.55
C ALA A 134 10.40 -5.44 -17.15
N LYS A 135 11.36 -6.05 -17.88
CA LYS A 135 11.93 -7.36 -17.52
C LYS A 135 12.66 -7.31 -16.19
N LYS A 136 13.52 -6.30 -15.94
CA LYS A 136 14.19 -6.13 -14.64
C LYS A 136 13.22 -6.06 -13.50
N ILE A 137 12.12 -5.27 -13.65
CA ILE A 137 11.07 -5.16 -12.65
C ILE A 137 10.36 -6.51 -12.45
N ALA A 138 10.05 -7.23 -13.54
CA ALA A 138 9.41 -8.55 -13.45
C ALA A 138 10.29 -9.58 -12.72
N ASP A 139 11.59 -9.61 -13.02
CA ASP A 139 12.56 -10.49 -12.35
C ASP A 139 12.64 -10.15 -10.84
N LEU A 140 12.61 -8.87 -10.47
CA LEU A 140 12.54 -8.42 -9.07
C LEU A 140 11.27 -8.90 -8.38
N TYR A 141 10.08 -8.71 -8.98
CA TYR A 141 8.82 -9.17 -8.43
C TYR A 141 8.79 -10.69 -8.23
N ALA A 142 9.35 -11.45 -9.18
CA ALA A 142 9.45 -12.90 -9.06
C ALA A 142 10.29 -13.32 -7.84
N LEU A 143 11.35 -12.59 -7.52
CA LEU A 143 12.15 -12.82 -6.32
C LEU A 143 11.40 -12.35 -5.05
N ALA A 144 10.80 -11.18 -5.07
CA ALA A 144 10.06 -10.62 -3.92
C ALA A 144 8.90 -11.53 -3.50
N ILE A 145 8.11 -12.04 -4.45
CA ILE A 145 7.01 -12.99 -4.17
C ILE A 145 7.56 -14.30 -3.58
N LYS A 146 8.65 -14.85 -4.13
CA LYS A 146 9.29 -16.07 -3.60
C LYS A 146 9.83 -15.87 -2.19
N SER A 147 10.35 -14.69 -1.89
CA SER A 147 10.91 -14.36 -0.58
C SER A 147 9.82 -13.94 0.41
N GLY A 148 8.63 -13.60 -0.07
CA GLY A 148 7.53 -13.08 0.75
C GLY A 148 7.88 -11.74 1.41
N ALA A 149 8.49 -10.81 0.66
CA ALA A 149 8.95 -9.52 1.17
C ALA A 149 8.34 -8.35 0.39
N PRO A 150 8.09 -7.20 1.05
CA PRO A 150 7.50 -6.02 0.43
C PRO A 150 8.30 -5.47 -0.75
N VAL A 151 7.61 -4.76 -1.65
CA VAL A 151 8.22 -4.05 -2.79
C VAL A 151 7.98 -2.56 -2.69
N ILE A 152 9.04 -1.76 -2.90
CA ILE A 152 8.95 -0.32 -3.08
C ILE A 152 9.27 0.01 -4.53
N GLY A 153 8.37 0.72 -5.22
CA GLY A 153 8.58 1.28 -6.55
C GLY A 153 8.83 2.78 -6.48
N ILE A 154 9.99 3.24 -6.92
CA ILE A 154 10.34 4.67 -6.99
C ILE A 154 10.15 5.13 -8.43
N PHE A 155 9.19 6.04 -8.65
CA PHE A 155 8.76 6.49 -9.97
C PHE A 155 9.36 7.85 -10.35
N ASN A 156 10.12 7.86 -11.44
CA ASN A 156 10.64 9.08 -12.06
C ASN A 156 10.94 8.82 -13.55
N SER A 157 9.90 8.79 -14.39
CA SER A 157 9.99 8.43 -15.80
C SER A 157 9.23 9.40 -16.70
N ASN A 158 9.78 9.65 -17.88
CA ASN A 158 9.08 10.38 -18.96
C ASN A 158 8.11 9.49 -19.77
N GLY A 159 8.00 8.19 -19.44
CA GLY A 159 7.14 7.25 -20.12
C GLY A 159 7.90 6.25 -20.98
N THR A 160 7.19 5.62 -21.96
CA THR A 160 7.76 4.57 -22.79
C THR A 160 8.61 5.12 -23.94
N ASP A 161 9.52 4.29 -24.45
CA ASP A 161 10.25 4.59 -25.67
C ASP A 161 9.33 4.54 -26.91
N VAL A 162 9.17 5.68 -27.53
CA VAL A 162 8.32 5.80 -28.74
C VAL A 162 8.89 4.97 -29.90
N PHE A 163 10.20 4.78 -29.95
CA PHE A 163 10.87 4.05 -31.04
C PHE A 163 10.73 2.52 -30.91
N GLU A 164 10.35 1.99 -29.74
CA GLU A 164 10.05 0.58 -29.57
C GLU A 164 8.63 0.21 -30.03
N GLY A 165 7.77 1.19 -30.31
CA GLY A 165 6.42 0.97 -30.77
C GLY A 165 5.59 0.12 -29.79
N THR A 166 5.03 -1.00 -30.27
CA THR A 166 4.18 -1.89 -29.46
C THR A 166 4.95 -2.63 -28.35
N ALA A 167 6.26 -2.85 -28.48
CA ALA A 167 7.07 -3.48 -27.46
C ALA A 167 7.17 -2.61 -26.20
N GLY A 168 7.36 -1.29 -26.36
CA GLY A 168 7.32 -0.34 -25.27
C GLY A 168 5.93 -0.28 -24.57
N LEU A 169 4.83 -0.39 -25.34
CA LEU A 169 3.50 -0.49 -24.73
C LEU A 169 3.31 -1.82 -23.97
N ALA A 170 3.83 -2.92 -24.50
CA ALA A 170 3.78 -4.22 -23.81
C ALA A 170 4.58 -4.23 -22.50
N ALA A 171 5.62 -3.39 -22.38
CA ALA A 171 6.39 -3.20 -21.17
C ALA A 171 5.51 -2.73 -20.00
N TYR A 172 4.64 -1.75 -20.21
CA TYR A 172 3.65 -1.33 -19.21
C TYR A 172 2.75 -2.48 -18.76
N GLY A 173 2.22 -3.26 -19.71
CA GLY A 173 1.37 -4.40 -19.41
C GLY A 173 2.08 -5.45 -18.56
N ARG A 174 3.37 -5.67 -18.80
CA ARG A 174 4.22 -6.58 -18.00
C ARG A 174 4.36 -6.10 -16.56
N ILE A 175 4.65 -4.82 -16.37
CA ILE A 175 4.75 -4.21 -15.03
C ILE A 175 3.41 -4.32 -14.30
N MET A 176 2.29 -3.94 -14.94
CA MET A 176 0.95 -4.06 -14.36
C MET A 176 0.62 -5.50 -13.94
N ASN A 177 0.99 -6.48 -14.77
CA ASN A 177 0.76 -7.90 -14.46
C ASN A 177 1.55 -8.35 -13.23
N CYS A 178 2.80 -7.92 -13.06
CA CYS A 178 3.60 -8.25 -11.89
C CYS A 178 3.00 -7.66 -10.60
N ILE A 179 2.59 -6.38 -10.63
CA ILE A 179 1.94 -5.70 -9.52
C ILE A 179 0.63 -6.40 -9.14
N SER A 180 -0.20 -6.72 -10.14
CA SER A 180 -1.47 -7.41 -9.93
C SER A 180 -1.26 -8.81 -9.32
N THR A 181 -0.25 -9.55 -9.78
CA THR A 181 0.08 -10.88 -9.24
C THR A 181 0.58 -10.82 -7.80
N ALA A 182 1.29 -9.76 -7.44
CA ALA A 182 1.81 -9.55 -6.09
C ALA A 182 0.75 -9.00 -5.12
N SER A 183 -0.31 -8.40 -5.64
CA SER A 183 -1.39 -7.77 -4.84
C SER A 183 -2.01 -8.78 -3.88
N GLY A 184 -2.15 -8.37 -2.61
CA GLY A 184 -2.64 -9.22 -1.53
C GLY A 184 -1.71 -10.37 -1.12
N THR A 185 -0.52 -10.48 -1.72
CA THR A 185 0.51 -11.46 -1.35
C THR A 185 1.65 -10.81 -0.56
N ILE A 186 2.18 -9.71 -1.07
CA ILE A 186 3.21 -8.89 -0.45
C ILE A 186 2.80 -7.42 -0.49
N PRO A 187 3.10 -6.61 0.53
CA PRO A 187 2.82 -5.17 0.53
C PRO A 187 3.59 -4.44 -0.58
N GLN A 188 2.94 -3.47 -1.21
CA GLN A 188 3.50 -2.70 -2.30
C GLN A 188 3.36 -1.20 -2.04
N ILE A 189 4.47 -0.46 -2.08
CA ILE A 189 4.53 0.97 -1.81
C ILE A 189 5.08 1.68 -3.05
N ALA A 190 4.33 2.64 -3.60
CA ALA A 190 4.79 3.54 -4.66
C ALA A 190 5.32 4.83 -4.06
N PHE A 191 6.52 5.22 -4.42
CA PHE A 191 7.08 6.53 -4.15
C PHE A 191 7.21 7.31 -5.46
N VAL A 192 6.35 8.29 -5.67
CA VAL A 192 6.40 9.21 -6.80
C VAL A 192 7.41 10.30 -6.48
N ALA A 193 8.65 10.07 -6.88
CA ALA A 193 9.79 10.93 -6.55
C ALA A 193 10.07 12.00 -7.60
N GLY A 194 9.49 11.83 -8.80
CA GLY A 194 9.67 12.77 -9.90
C GLY A 194 8.49 12.74 -10.86
N LYS A 195 8.73 12.48 -12.13
CA LYS A 195 7.69 12.42 -13.13
C LYS A 195 7.00 11.06 -13.14
N CYS A 196 5.70 11.06 -12.92
CA CYS A 196 4.85 9.89 -13.01
C CYS A 196 3.56 10.26 -13.75
N ILE A 197 3.57 10.12 -15.06
CA ILE A 197 2.55 10.67 -15.94
C ILE A 197 1.95 9.60 -16.86
N GLY A 198 0.72 9.84 -17.31
CA GLY A 198 0.04 8.93 -18.24
C GLY A 198 -0.16 7.54 -17.64
N THR A 199 0.27 6.52 -18.38
CA THR A 199 0.16 5.11 -17.96
C THR A 199 0.97 4.79 -16.71
N SER A 200 2.12 5.45 -16.49
CA SER A 200 2.92 5.29 -15.27
C SER A 200 2.13 5.71 -14.02
N ALA A 201 1.30 6.76 -14.12
CA ALA A 201 0.42 7.16 -13.02
C ALA A 201 -0.64 6.09 -12.70
N ALA A 202 -1.17 5.41 -13.72
CA ALA A 202 -2.07 4.27 -13.50
C ALA A 202 -1.35 3.09 -12.84
N ILE A 203 -0.09 2.83 -13.21
CA ILE A 203 0.75 1.80 -12.58
C ILE A 203 0.97 2.12 -11.10
N ALA A 204 1.39 3.34 -10.76
CA ALA A 204 1.60 3.75 -9.38
C ALA A 204 0.30 3.64 -8.54
N ALA A 205 -0.86 3.92 -9.15
CA ALA A 205 -2.17 3.79 -8.50
C ALA A 205 -2.58 2.34 -8.20
N MET A 206 -1.93 1.33 -8.78
CA MET A 206 -2.16 -0.09 -8.47
C MET A 206 -1.48 -0.53 -7.16
N PHE A 207 -0.58 0.27 -6.60
CA PHE A 207 0.08 -0.02 -5.34
C PHE A 207 -0.86 0.17 -4.15
N ASP A 208 -0.55 -0.49 -3.04
CA ASP A 208 -1.35 -0.38 -1.82
C ASP A 208 -1.29 1.03 -1.24
N PHE A 209 -0.10 1.62 -1.18
CA PHE A 209 0.14 2.98 -0.70
C PHE A 209 0.93 3.78 -1.73
N VAL A 210 0.50 5.00 -1.99
CA VAL A 210 1.16 5.94 -2.89
C VAL A 210 1.65 7.14 -2.09
N ILE A 211 2.95 7.35 -2.07
CA ILE A 211 3.61 8.49 -1.44
C ILE A 211 4.12 9.40 -2.55
N LYS A 212 3.98 10.71 -2.40
CA LYS A 212 4.37 11.68 -3.42
C LYS A 212 5.34 12.71 -2.85
N ASP A 213 6.44 12.96 -3.56
CA ASP A 213 7.27 14.13 -3.30
C ASP A 213 6.52 15.41 -3.69
N THR A 214 6.66 16.47 -2.91
CA THR A 214 6.01 17.77 -3.17
C THR A 214 6.38 18.35 -4.54
N ALA A 215 7.61 18.11 -5.01
CA ALA A 215 8.09 18.57 -6.32
C ALA A 215 7.69 17.63 -7.47
N ALA A 216 7.19 16.43 -7.18
CA ALA A 216 6.86 15.43 -8.18
C ALA A 216 5.56 15.76 -8.92
N THR A 217 5.49 15.32 -10.18
CA THR A 217 4.27 15.41 -11.01
C THR A 217 3.57 14.06 -11.06
N PHE A 218 2.27 14.05 -10.75
CA PHE A 218 1.46 12.83 -10.72
C PHE A 218 0.08 13.07 -11.34
N TYR A 219 -0.08 12.69 -12.60
CA TYR A 219 -1.35 12.81 -13.33
C TYR A 219 -1.42 11.86 -14.53
N VAL A 220 -2.63 11.51 -14.96
CA VAL A 220 -2.87 10.76 -16.19
C VAL A 220 -2.85 11.71 -17.40
N SER A 221 -3.62 12.79 -17.33
CA SER A 221 -3.67 13.83 -18.36
C SER A 221 -3.15 15.14 -17.84
N SER A 222 -2.32 15.82 -18.62
CA SER A 222 -1.67 17.06 -18.20
C SER A 222 -2.69 18.11 -17.74
N PRO A 223 -2.44 18.77 -16.58
CA PRO A 223 -3.25 19.91 -16.12
C PRO A 223 -3.36 21.05 -17.14
N ALA A 224 -2.36 21.20 -18.02
CA ALA A 224 -2.40 22.19 -19.09
C ALA A 224 -3.57 21.97 -20.10
N PHE A 225 -4.02 20.73 -20.25
CA PHE A 225 -5.16 20.39 -21.10
C PHE A 225 -6.49 20.27 -20.34
N THR A 226 -6.42 19.82 -19.10
CA THR A 226 -7.63 19.52 -18.30
C THR A 226 -8.05 20.68 -17.40
N GLY A 227 -7.14 21.59 -17.08
CA GLY A 227 -7.34 22.64 -16.07
C GLY A 227 -7.47 22.12 -14.64
N VAL A 228 -7.30 20.80 -14.42
CA VAL A 228 -7.46 20.14 -13.11
C VAL A 228 -6.07 19.86 -12.53
N ASN A 229 -5.79 20.43 -11.38
CA ASN A 229 -4.64 20.11 -10.56
C ASN A 229 -5.05 19.11 -9.48
N ASN A 230 -4.09 18.28 -9.04
CA ASN A 230 -4.27 17.37 -7.90
C ASN A 230 -5.40 16.33 -8.05
N ALA A 231 -5.71 15.92 -9.27
CA ALA A 231 -6.77 14.94 -9.56
C ALA A 231 -6.57 13.58 -8.86
N GLN A 232 -5.36 13.28 -8.39
CA GLN A 232 -4.98 12.00 -7.79
C GLN A 232 -4.78 12.07 -6.25
N ASP A 233 -5.12 13.17 -5.61
CA ASP A 233 -4.88 13.37 -4.16
C ASP A 233 -5.57 12.32 -3.29
N SER A 234 -6.73 11.81 -3.73
CA SER A 234 -7.45 10.72 -3.04
C SER A 234 -6.70 9.38 -2.96
N LEU A 235 -5.64 9.22 -3.74
CA LEU A 235 -4.82 8.01 -3.72
C LEU A 235 -3.62 8.14 -2.77
N LEU A 236 -3.26 9.38 -2.40
CA LEU A 236 -2.01 9.65 -1.70
C LEU A 236 -2.10 9.27 -0.23
N ALA A 237 -1.22 8.38 0.19
CA ALA A 237 -1.03 8.06 1.60
C ALA A 237 -0.29 9.17 2.35
N TYR A 238 0.64 9.86 1.65
CA TYR A 238 1.44 10.95 2.19
C TYR A 238 1.98 11.85 1.09
N VAL A 239 2.15 13.13 1.39
CA VAL A 239 2.86 14.12 0.56
C VAL A 239 3.88 14.84 1.44
N GLY A 240 5.14 14.87 1.00
CA GLY A 240 6.24 15.56 1.70
C GLY A 240 7.44 15.72 0.80
N ASP A 241 8.51 16.31 1.30
CA ASP A 241 9.79 16.33 0.59
C ASP A 241 10.42 14.92 0.56
N THR A 242 11.47 14.72 -0.22
CA THR A 242 12.14 13.42 -0.40
C THR A 242 12.56 12.79 0.94
N VAL A 243 13.11 13.57 1.87
CA VAL A 243 13.60 13.08 3.17
C VAL A 243 12.44 12.65 4.06
N SER A 244 11.43 13.50 4.17
CA SER A 244 10.20 13.21 4.93
C SER A 244 9.47 12.00 4.35
N SER A 245 9.39 11.89 3.03
CA SER A 245 8.77 10.75 2.33
C SER A 245 9.53 9.45 2.58
N ALA A 246 10.87 9.47 2.54
CA ALA A 246 11.68 8.30 2.87
C ALA A 246 11.48 7.87 4.34
N SER A 247 11.48 8.82 5.28
CA SER A 247 11.19 8.54 6.70
C SER A 247 9.79 7.96 6.88
N TYR A 248 8.79 8.52 6.14
CA TYR A 248 7.43 8.01 6.15
C TYR A 248 7.36 6.56 5.66
N ILE A 249 8.03 6.22 4.55
CA ILE A 249 8.07 4.85 4.00
C ILE A 249 8.72 3.89 5.00
N ARG A 250 9.85 4.25 5.60
CA ARG A 250 10.52 3.42 6.63
C ARG A 250 9.59 3.13 7.81
N SER A 251 8.92 4.16 8.33
CA SER A 251 7.95 4.01 9.41
C SER A 251 6.77 3.12 8.99
N LEU A 252 6.22 3.30 7.78
CA LEU A 252 5.14 2.46 7.27
C LEU A 252 5.55 0.98 7.21
N ILE A 253 6.72 0.67 6.64
CA ILE A 253 7.27 -0.69 6.58
C ILE A 253 7.37 -1.34 7.97
N SER A 254 7.67 -0.56 9.02
CA SER A 254 7.78 -1.09 10.38
C SER A 254 6.45 -1.63 10.91
N TYR A 255 5.32 -1.06 10.49
CA TYR A 255 3.97 -1.50 10.88
C TYR A 255 3.43 -2.63 10.01
N LEU A 256 3.79 -2.67 8.73
CA LEU A 256 3.27 -3.67 7.80
C LEU A 256 3.83 -5.07 8.08
N PRO A 257 3.05 -6.14 7.86
CA PRO A 257 3.58 -7.50 7.84
C PRO A 257 4.48 -7.70 6.60
N ASP A 258 5.35 -8.70 6.64
CA ASP A 258 6.22 -8.99 5.49
C ASP A 258 5.43 -9.53 4.29
N ASN A 259 4.39 -10.33 4.58
CA ASN A 259 3.50 -10.91 3.56
C ASN A 259 2.18 -11.38 4.18
N ALA A 260 1.24 -11.80 3.35
CA ALA A 260 -0.09 -12.25 3.76
C ALA A 260 -0.09 -13.52 4.64
N SER A 261 0.98 -14.33 4.60
CA SER A 261 1.06 -15.59 5.38
C SER A 261 1.42 -15.36 6.85
N VAL A 262 1.90 -14.18 7.21
CA VAL A 262 2.32 -13.86 8.60
C VAL A 262 1.12 -13.89 9.55
N GLY A 263 -0.04 -13.45 9.10
CA GLY A 263 -1.25 -13.33 9.92
C GLY A 263 -1.11 -12.23 10.99
N VAL A 264 -1.92 -12.32 12.05
CA VAL A 264 -1.90 -11.34 13.13
C VAL A 264 -0.54 -11.36 13.85
N VAL A 265 0.12 -10.20 13.89
CA VAL A 265 1.43 -10.05 14.55
C VAL A 265 1.22 -9.68 16.01
N VAL A 266 1.66 -10.57 16.90
CA VAL A 266 1.64 -10.38 18.35
C VAL A 266 3.07 -10.28 18.84
N GLY A 267 3.42 -9.17 19.45
CA GLY A 267 4.73 -8.91 20.06
C GLY A 267 4.63 -8.71 21.57
N GLU A 268 5.75 -8.35 22.17
CA GLU A 268 5.77 -7.95 23.58
C GLU A 268 5.12 -6.57 23.73
N CYS A 269 4.30 -6.42 24.78
CA CYS A 269 3.68 -5.14 25.13
C CYS A 269 4.54 -4.44 26.20
N ALA A 270 5.11 -3.31 25.85
CA ALA A 270 5.88 -2.48 26.79
C ALA A 270 4.99 -1.53 27.61
N ASP A 271 3.70 -1.40 27.28
CA ASP A 271 2.73 -0.53 27.96
C ASP A 271 1.81 -1.35 28.89
N ASN A 272 1.23 -0.71 29.88
CA ASN A 272 0.29 -1.36 30.80
C ASN A 272 -1.02 -1.70 30.07
N LEU A 273 -1.34 -2.99 29.96
CA LEU A 273 -2.58 -3.48 29.35
C LEU A 273 -3.85 -2.89 29.99
N ASN A 274 -3.81 -2.65 31.30
CA ASN A 274 -4.91 -2.12 32.09
C ASN A 274 -4.72 -0.62 32.41
N ARG A 275 -3.99 0.12 31.58
CA ARG A 275 -3.81 1.55 31.74
C ARG A 275 -5.18 2.25 31.71
N LYS A 276 -5.52 2.90 32.83
CA LYS A 276 -6.75 3.69 32.94
C LYS A 276 -6.59 5.00 32.19
N LEU A 277 -7.60 5.39 31.45
CA LEU A 277 -7.55 6.57 30.58
C LEU A 277 -8.02 7.86 31.30
N GLY A 278 -8.61 7.73 32.50
CA GLY A 278 -9.12 8.85 33.28
C GLY A 278 -10.46 9.39 32.77
N GLU A 279 -10.79 10.60 33.13
CA GLU A 279 -11.93 11.33 32.56
C GLU A 279 -11.46 12.04 31.30
N LEU A 280 -11.48 11.36 30.18
CA LEU A 280 -11.14 11.90 28.87
C LEU A 280 -12.44 12.21 28.12
N ASP A 281 -12.53 13.42 27.65
CA ASP A 281 -13.45 13.77 26.59
C ASP A 281 -12.64 13.75 25.28
N PHE A 282 -13.01 12.86 24.37
CA PHE A 282 -12.36 12.81 23.05
C PHE A 282 -12.73 14.02 22.20
N ALA A 283 -13.66 14.85 22.65
CA ALA A 283 -14.17 16.05 21.96
C ALA A 283 -14.53 15.79 20.47
N GLY A 284 -14.90 14.57 20.13
CA GLY A 284 -15.15 14.12 18.76
C GLY A 284 -13.93 14.01 17.89
N GLU A 285 -12.71 13.94 18.46
CA GLU A 285 -11.45 13.84 17.71
C GLU A 285 -10.94 12.39 17.66
N ALA A 286 -10.92 11.82 16.45
CA ALA A 286 -10.47 10.45 16.20
C ALA A 286 -9.03 10.19 16.65
N LEU A 287 -8.10 11.12 16.37
CA LEU A 287 -6.68 10.94 16.68
C LEU A 287 -6.42 10.87 18.19
N SER A 288 -7.16 11.67 18.98
CA SER A 288 -7.08 11.63 20.44
C SER A 288 -7.50 10.26 20.97
N ALA A 289 -8.58 9.68 20.42
CA ALA A 289 -9.04 8.35 20.79
C ALA A 289 -8.03 7.26 20.42
N ILE A 290 -7.44 7.32 19.21
CA ILE A 290 -6.38 6.37 18.79
C ILE A 290 -5.17 6.48 19.72
N SER A 291 -4.71 7.69 20.01
CA SER A 291 -3.53 7.92 20.87
C SER A 291 -3.68 7.31 22.26
N VAL A 292 -4.84 7.42 22.87
CA VAL A 292 -5.05 6.86 24.24
C VAL A 292 -5.18 5.34 24.24
N ILE A 293 -5.59 4.72 23.12
CA ILE A 293 -5.71 3.27 22.99
C ILE A 293 -4.36 2.65 22.61
N ALA A 294 -3.58 3.28 21.76
CA ALA A 294 -2.29 2.81 21.28
C ALA A 294 -1.25 2.64 22.38
N ASP A 295 -0.34 1.70 22.23
CA ASP A 295 0.77 1.47 23.14
C ASP A 295 1.67 2.71 23.15
N ASN A 296 1.94 3.24 24.36
CA ASN A 296 2.71 4.47 24.59
C ASN A 296 2.17 5.71 23.81
N GLY A 297 0.95 5.68 23.33
CA GLY A 297 0.35 6.76 22.53
C GLY A 297 0.89 6.86 21.10
N VAL A 298 1.63 5.86 20.63
CA VAL A 298 2.29 5.90 19.32
C VAL A 298 1.41 5.25 18.26
N PHE A 299 1.12 6.00 17.22
CA PHE A 299 0.37 5.53 16.06
C PHE A 299 0.90 6.16 14.77
N TYR A 300 0.53 5.60 13.63
CA TYR A 300 0.99 6.01 12.32
C TYR A 300 -0.21 6.24 11.39
N GLU A 301 -0.53 7.51 11.15
CA GLU A 301 -1.67 7.90 10.33
C GLU A 301 -1.36 7.76 8.83
N VAL A 302 -2.32 7.22 8.08
CA VAL A 302 -2.27 7.04 6.64
C VAL A 302 -3.38 7.83 5.97
N MET A 303 -3.11 8.45 4.83
CA MET A 303 -4.07 9.29 4.09
C MET A 303 -4.62 10.46 4.95
N LYS A 304 -3.75 11.09 5.77
CA LYS A 304 -4.16 12.15 6.70
C LYS A 304 -4.76 13.38 6.00
N ASP A 305 -4.24 13.71 4.81
CA ASP A 305 -4.65 14.90 4.06
C ASP A 305 -5.91 14.66 3.20
N PHE A 306 -6.37 13.40 3.14
CA PHE A 306 -7.57 13.01 2.41
C PHE A 306 -8.71 12.69 3.39
N GLU A 307 -9.83 13.40 3.27
CA GLU A 307 -11.05 13.22 4.09
C GLU A 307 -10.76 13.17 5.61
N PRO A 308 -10.47 14.30 6.24
CA PRO A 308 -10.10 14.36 7.65
C PRO A 308 -11.24 14.03 8.63
N SER A 309 -12.49 13.90 8.16
CA SER A 309 -13.62 13.41 8.95
C SER A 309 -13.47 11.94 9.39
N VAL A 310 -12.55 11.20 8.75
CA VAL A 310 -12.17 9.84 9.15
C VAL A 310 -10.66 9.69 9.10
N SER A 311 -10.06 9.31 10.20
CA SER A 311 -8.66 8.94 10.29
C SER A 311 -8.45 7.43 10.09
N THR A 312 -7.45 7.07 9.32
CA THR A 312 -6.96 5.69 9.16
C THR A 312 -5.54 5.62 9.67
N ALA A 313 -5.23 4.67 10.54
CA ALA A 313 -3.91 4.59 11.16
C ALA A 313 -3.52 3.15 11.50
N PHE A 314 -2.21 2.91 11.63
CA PHE A 314 -1.65 1.72 12.22
C PHE A 314 -1.10 2.03 13.61
N ALA A 315 -1.25 1.10 14.54
CA ALA A 315 -0.66 1.18 15.87
C ALA A 315 -0.40 -0.21 16.44
N THR A 316 0.35 -0.26 17.53
CA THR A 316 0.42 -1.45 18.38
C THR A 316 -0.52 -1.25 19.57
N VAL A 317 -1.32 -2.25 19.88
CA VAL A 317 -2.27 -2.23 21.00
C VAL A 317 -2.13 -3.52 21.80
N GLY A 318 -1.64 -3.43 23.02
CA GLY A 318 -1.34 -4.59 23.84
C GLY A 318 -0.32 -5.54 23.19
N GLY A 319 0.64 -5.01 22.44
CA GLY A 319 1.63 -5.79 21.68
C GLY A 319 1.11 -6.33 20.33
N VAL A 320 -0.18 -6.15 20.00
CA VAL A 320 -0.76 -6.59 18.72
C VAL A 320 -0.71 -5.45 17.73
N LYS A 321 -0.13 -5.68 16.55
CA LYS A 321 -0.22 -4.71 15.43
C LYS A 321 -1.64 -4.69 14.90
N ALA A 322 -2.27 -3.52 14.92
CA ALA A 322 -3.65 -3.31 14.53
C ALA A 322 -3.81 -2.04 13.68
N ALA A 323 -4.88 -1.97 12.95
CA ALA A 323 -5.30 -0.83 12.17
C ALA A 323 -6.51 -0.16 12.82
N PHE A 324 -6.61 1.16 12.67
CA PHE A 324 -7.72 1.96 13.15
C PHE A 324 -8.47 2.62 11.99
N VAL A 325 -9.78 2.59 12.06
CA VAL A 325 -10.70 3.45 11.29
C VAL A 325 -11.48 4.26 12.32
N ALA A 326 -11.27 5.55 12.39
CA ALA A 326 -11.86 6.37 13.42
C ALA A 326 -12.55 7.60 12.83
N SER A 327 -13.85 7.77 13.06
CA SER A 327 -14.60 8.94 12.65
C SER A 327 -14.43 10.09 13.64
N SER A 328 -14.25 11.31 13.11
CA SER A 328 -14.11 12.55 13.88
C SER A 328 -15.40 13.35 13.80
N TYR A 329 -16.17 13.37 14.87
CA TYR A 329 -17.42 14.14 14.92
C TYR A 329 -17.18 15.66 14.82
N SER A 330 -16.04 16.14 15.28
CA SER A 330 -15.62 17.54 15.16
C SER A 330 -15.46 18.01 13.70
N VAL A 331 -15.34 17.07 12.75
CA VAL A 331 -15.23 17.37 11.32
C VAL A 331 -16.45 16.83 10.59
N ASN A 332 -17.29 17.69 10.07
CA ASN A 332 -18.52 17.34 9.33
C ASN A 332 -19.42 16.34 10.09
N ASP A 333 -19.50 16.45 11.42
CA ASP A 333 -20.24 15.54 12.30
C ASP A 333 -19.89 14.05 12.07
N GLY A 334 -18.69 13.76 11.61
CA GLY A 334 -18.25 12.39 11.26
C GLY A 334 -19.08 11.72 10.16
N LYS A 335 -19.82 12.50 9.35
CA LYS A 335 -20.72 11.97 8.33
C LYS A 335 -19.99 11.23 7.21
N LEU A 336 -20.62 10.17 6.72
CA LEU A 336 -20.13 9.41 5.58
C LEU A 336 -20.41 10.16 4.28
N THR A 337 -19.34 10.45 3.53
CA THR A 337 -19.33 10.95 2.15
C THR A 337 -18.91 9.83 1.20
N VAL A 338 -19.00 10.07 -0.12
CA VAL A 338 -18.43 9.19 -1.15
C VAL A 338 -16.93 8.94 -0.93
N SER A 339 -16.20 10.01 -0.65
CA SER A 339 -14.74 9.94 -0.47
C SER A 339 -14.36 9.24 0.83
N VAL A 340 -15.10 9.46 1.91
CA VAL A 340 -14.94 8.70 3.17
C VAL A 340 -15.17 7.21 2.95
N ALA A 341 -16.25 6.84 2.25
CA ALA A 341 -16.54 5.45 1.94
C ALA A 341 -15.40 4.79 1.13
N ARG A 342 -14.83 5.50 0.15
CA ARG A 342 -13.67 5.04 -0.64
C ARG A 342 -12.41 4.86 0.22
N LYS A 343 -12.10 5.85 1.08
CA LYS A 343 -10.96 5.80 2.00
C LYS A 343 -11.02 4.55 2.88
N ILE A 344 -12.14 4.36 3.57
CA ILE A 344 -12.33 3.22 4.47
C ILE A 344 -12.29 1.91 3.69
N THR A 345 -12.99 1.81 2.56
CA THR A 345 -13.04 0.59 1.74
C THR A 345 -11.64 0.15 1.30
N LYS A 346 -10.82 1.08 0.79
CA LYS A 346 -9.43 0.78 0.40
C LYS A 346 -8.63 0.26 1.58
N PHE A 347 -8.74 0.91 2.73
CA PHE A 347 -7.98 0.57 3.93
C PHE A 347 -8.41 -0.78 4.52
N ILE A 348 -9.71 -1.07 4.60
CA ILE A 348 -10.25 -2.36 5.06
C ILE A 348 -9.80 -3.50 4.16
N ASN A 349 -9.88 -3.33 2.83
CA ASN A 349 -9.44 -4.36 1.89
C ASN A 349 -7.94 -4.68 2.03
N PHE A 350 -7.11 -3.66 2.27
CA PHE A 350 -5.70 -3.87 2.57
C PHE A 350 -5.51 -4.65 3.87
N CYS A 351 -6.16 -4.23 4.94
CA CYS A 351 -6.07 -4.90 6.24
C CYS A 351 -6.53 -6.36 6.16
N ASP A 352 -7.60 -6.65 5.41
CA ASP A 352 -8.08 -8.02 5.21
C ASP A 352 -7.08 -8.89 4.45
N ALA A 353 -6.52 -8.38 3.35
CA ALA A 353 -5.52 -9.10 2.54
C ALA A 353 -4.30 -9.51 3.37
N PHE A 354 -3.91 -8.72 4.35
CA PHE A 354 -2.75 -8.96 5.21
C PHE A 354 -3.09 -9.40 6.64
N SER A 355 -4.34 -9.75 6.90
CA SER A 355 -4.82 -10.23 8.22
C SER A 355 -4.51 -9.27 9.37
N ILE A 356 -4.50 -7.96 9.11
CA ILE A 356 -4.29 -6.92 10.13
C ILE A 356 -5.61 -6.67 10.85
N PRO A 357 -5.71 -6.87 12.18
CA PRO A 357 -6.91 -6.56 12.95
C PRO A 357 -7.34 -5.12 12.78
N VAL A 358 -8.64 -4.87 12.63
CA VAL A 358 -9.20 -3.51 12.51
C VAL A 358 -10.02 -3.17 13.73
N ILE A 359 -9.71 -2.01 14.30
CA ILE A 359 -10.48 -1.35 15.37
C ILE A 359 -11.20 -0.17 14.74
N THR A 360 -12.54 -0.23 14.70
CA THR A 360 -13.37 0.87 14.20
C THR A 360 -13.90 1.68 15.37
N LEU A 361 -13.53 2.95 15.43
CA LEU A 361 -14.00 3.91 16.43
C LEU A 361 -15.08 4.77 15.79
N VAL A 362 -16.31 4.63 16.27
CA VAL A 362 -17.49 5.22 15.64
C VAL A 362 -17.93 6.46 16.42
N ASP A 363 -17.94 7.60 15.74
CA ASP A 363 -18.58 8.84 16.19
C ASP A 363 -19.09 9.60 14.96
N SER A 364 -20.33 9.28 14.54
CA SER A 364 -20.88 9.73 13.25
C SER A 364 -22.38 9.98 13.29
N ALA A 365 -22.79 11.15 12.78
CA ALA A 365 -24.19 11.56 12.67
C ALA A 365 -24.91 10.97 11.42
N GLY A 366 -24.32 10.01 10.71
CA GLY A 366 -24.95 9.34 9.57
C GLY A 366 -24.36 9.67 8.21
N LEU A 367 -25.22 9.73 7.19
CA LEU A 367 -24.81 10.06 5.83
C LEU A 367 -24.76 11.56 5.61
N ALA A 368 -23.82 12.04 4.81
CA ALA A 368 -23.78 13.42 4.31
C ALA A 368 -24.80 13.59 3.18
N VAL A 369 -25.90 14.30 3.49
CA VAL A 369 -26.99 14.57 2.54
C VAL A 369 -26.63 15.80 1.73
N GLU A 370 -25.88 15.60 0.64
CA GLU A 370 -25.37 16.65 -0.22
C GLU A 370 -25.51 16.23 -1.70
N LYS A 371 -25.74 17.21 -2.58
CA LYS A 371 -25.90 16.96 -4.02
C LYS A 371 -24.66 16.29 -4.63
N GLU A 372 -23.48 16.72 -4.19
CA GLU A 372 -22.18 16.24 -4.67
C GLU A 372 -22.02 14.74 -4.41
N ASN A 373 -22.45 14.25 -3.26
CA ASN A 373 -22.44 12.83 -2.92
C ASN A 373 -23.36 12.03 -3.85
N GLU A 374 -24.61 12.48 -4.04
CA GLU A 374 -25.58 11.78 -4.91
C GLU A 374 -25.09 11.70 -6.36
N THR A 375 -24.52 12.79 -6.89
CA THR A 375 -24.00 12.83 -8.27
C THR A 375 -22.69 12.06 -8.45
N SER A 376 -22.00 11.66 -7.36
CA SER A 376 -20.72 10.98 -7.37
C SER A 376 -20.82 9.47 -7.09
N TYR A 377 -21.93 8.83 -7.42
CA TYR A 377 -22.16 7.39 -7.21
C TYR A 377 -22.20 6.97 -5.73
N PHE A 378 -22.90 7.69 -4.89
CA PHE A 378 -22.92 7.44 -3.43
C PHE A 378 -23.39 6.02 -3.08
N ALA A 379 -24.51 5.55 -3.62
CA ALA A 379 -25.01 4.22 -3.33
C ALA A 379 -24.02 3.07 -3.69
N PRO A 380 -23.38 3.05 -4.85
CA PRO A 380 -22.32 2.10 -5.15
C PRO A 380 -21.13 2.14 -4.19
N GLU A 381 -20.70 3.31 -3.74
CA GLU A 381 -19.58 3.43 -2.81
C GLU A 381 -19.94 2.95 -1.40
N LEU A 382 -21.15 3.23 -0.93
CA LEU A 382 -21.67 2.67 0.33
C LEU A 382 -21.82 1.14 0.25
N ALA A 383 -22.24 0.60 -0.90
CA ALA A 383 -22.33 -0.83 -1.11
C ALA A 383 -20.94 -1.50 -1.07
N LYS A 384 -19.90 -0.87 -1.66
CA LYS A 384 -18.52 -1.35 -1.57
C LYS A 384 -18.00 -1.34 -0.12
N LEU A 385 -18.32 -0.31 0.64
CA LEU A 385 -17.97 -0.22 2.07
C LEU A 385 -18.62 -1.34 2.87
N ALA A 386 -19.93 -1.57 2.68
CA ALA A 386 -20.65 -2.66 3.33
C ALA A 386 -20.04 -4.03 2.96
N PHE A 387 -19.75 -4.23 1.67
CA PHE A 387 -19.12 -5.45 1.18
C PHE A 387 -17.73 -5.67 1.79
N ALA A 388 -16.90 -4.61 1.87
CA ALA A 388 -15.56 -4.68 2.46
C ALA A 388 -15.62 -5.17 3.92
N TYR A 389 -16.49 -4.58 4.75
CA TYR A 389 -16.65 -5.02 6.13
C TYR A 389 -17.23 -6.44 6.26
N SER A 390 -18.25 -6.76 5.46
CA SER A 390 -18.94 -8.06 5.59
C SER A 390 -18.09 -9.24 5.08
N SER A 391 -17.32 -9.05 4.02
CA SER A 391 -16.46 -10.09 3.45
C SER A 391 -15.14 -10.28 4.17
N ALA A 392 -14.67 -9.27 4.91
CA ALA A 392 -13.38 -9.28 5.58
C ALA A 392 -13.30 -10.37 6.67
N LYS A 393 -12.20 -11.13 6.64
CA LYS A 393 -11.92 -12.27 7.54
C LYS A 393 -11.00 -11.90 8.71
N MET A 394 -10.26 -10.78 8.63
CA MET A 394 -9.43 -10.32 9.74
C MET A 394 -10.27 -10.05 11.00
N PRO A 395 -9.67 -10.00 12.21
CA PRO A 395 -10.35 -9.55 13.41
C PRO A 395 -10.94 -8.14 13.27
N LYS A 396 -12.20 -7.96 13.65
CA LYS A 396 -12.93 -6.69 13.57
C LYS A 396 -13.56 -6.37 14.92
N ILE A 397 -13.11 -5.28 15.52
CA ILE A 397 -13.62 -4.78 16.80
C ILE A 397 -14.17 -3.38 16.55
N SER A 398 -15.39 -3.12 16.96
CA SER A 398 -15.99 -1.78 16.84
C SER A 398 -16.28 -1.20 18.21
N VAL A 399 -16.04 0.09 18.36
CA VAL A 399 -16.34 0.82 19.58
C VAL A 399 -17.10 2.11 19.23
N ILE A 400 -18.28 2.27 19.76
CA ILE A 400 -19.07 3.49 19.62
C ILE A 400 -18.64 4.45 20.73
N LEU A 401 -17.95 5.52 20.33
CA LEU A 401 -17.41 6.52 21.28
C LEU A 401 -18.42 7.61 21.61
N GLY A 402 -19.19 8.06 20.61
CA GLY A 402 -20.16 9.13 20.74
C GLY A 402 -21.44 8.78 19.98
N HIS A 403 -21.53 9.16 18.73
CA HIS A 403 -22.74 9.01 17.93
C HIS A 403 -22.61 7.85 16.93
N ALA A 404 -23.66 7.06 16.81
CA ALA A 404 -23.81 6.05 15.76
C ALA A 404 -25.24 6.12 15.21
N ILE A 405 -25.46 7.02 14.24
CA ILE A 405 -26.79 7.40 13.80
C ILE A 405 -27.09 6.88 12.39
N GLY A 406 -28.26 6.25 12.25
CA GLY A 406 -28.76 5.79 10.96
C GLY A 406 -27.79 4.82 10.25
N ALA A 407 -27.47 5.08 8.98
CA ALA A 407 -26.64 4.20 8.19
C ALA A 407 -25.19 4.09 8.69
N SER A 408 -24.66 5.07 9.41
CA SER A 408 -23.30 4.98 9.97
C SER A 408 -23.19 3.89 11.03
N PHE A 409 -24.23 3.65 11.83
CA PHE A 409 -24.30 2.53 12.76
C PHE A 409 -24.11 1.19 12.03
N VAL A 410 -24.72 1.04 10.86
CA VAL A 410 -24.60 -0.21 10.08
C VAL A 410 -23.25 -0.30 9.38
N LEU A 411 -22.86 0.77 8.67
CA LEU A 411 -21.75 0.74 7.69
C LEU A 411 -20.36 0.85 8.32
N LEU A 412 -20.24 1.32 9.57
CA LEU A 412 -18.97 1.44 10.28
C LEU A 412 -18.70 0.24 11.18
N GLY A 413 -18.75 -0.96 10.60
CA GLY A 413 -18.37 -2.19 11.30
C GLY A 413 -19.35 -2.62 12.37
N SER A 414 -20.67 -2.64 12.07
CA SER A 414 -21.66 -3.20 12.96
C SER A 414 -21.52 -4.69 13.16
N LYS A 415 -22.13 -5.23 14.23
CA LYS A 415 -22.24 -6.66 14.46
C LYS A 415 -22.95 -7.37 13.31
N ALA A 416 -23.98 -6.75 12.75
CA ALA A 416 -24.73 -7.26 11.59
C ALA A 416 -23.88 -7.33 10.31
N LEU A 417 -22.83 -6.48 10.15
CA LEU A 417 -21.83 -6.58 9.08
C LEU A 417 -20.62 -7.45 9.46
N GLY A 418 -20.73 -8.26 10.51
CA GLY A 418 -19.73 -9.25 10.86
C GLY A 418 -18.57 -8.74 11.70
N ALA A 419 -18.75 -7.65 12.48
CA ALA A 419 -17.83 -7.34 13.56
C ALA A 419 -17.83 -8.49 14.60
N ASP A 420 -16.65 -8.84 15.10
CA ASP A 420 -16.51 -9.90 16.08
C ASP A 420 -16.97 -9.48 17.46
N LEU A 421 -16.67 -8.23 17.82
CA LEU A 421 -17.12 -7.60 19.05
C LEU A 421 -17.48 -6.14 18.80
N VAL A 422 -18.55 -5.71 19.41
CA VAL A 422 -19.04 -4.32 19.38
C VAL A 422 -19.23 -3.81 20.79
N TYR A 423 -18.53 -2.74 21.14
CA TYR A 423 -18.65 -2.05 22.43
C TYR A 423 -19.27 -0.67 22.25
N ALA A 424 -19.90 -0.15 23.26
CA ALA A 424 -20.36 1.25 23.30
C ALA A 424 -19.94 1.91 24.62
N LEU A 425 -19.54 3.17 24.57
CA LEU A 425 -19.39 3.95 25.79
C LEU A 425 -20.78 4.29 26.37
N SER A 426 -20.83 4.41 27.70
CA SER A 426 -22.08 4.61 28.43
C SER A 426 -22.82 5.91 28.07
N ASN A 427 -22.14 6.91 27.52
CA ASN A 427 -22.68 8.19 27.10
C ASN A 427 -22.93 8.29 25.58
N SER A 428 -22.81 7.19 24.84
CA SER A 428 -23.03 7.20 23.39
C SER A 428 -24.53 7.31 23.03
N GLU A 429 -24.79 7.87 21.84
CA GLU A 429 -26.11 7.96 21.23
C GLU A 429 -26.21 7.05 20.02
N ILE A 430 -27.13 6.08 20.08
CA ILE A 430 -27.29 5.05 19.06
C ILE A 430 -28.74 5.02 18.60
N GLY A 431 -28.99 5.36 17.34
CA GLY A 431 -30.37 5.39 16.88
C GLY A 431 -30.55 5.63 15.40
N VAL A 432 -31.78 5.57 14.94
CA VAL A 432 -32.13 5.82 13.53
C VAL A 432 -31.98 7.30 13.18
N LEU A 433 -32.31 8.19 14.13
CA LEU A 433 -32.21 9.64 14.02
C LEU A 433 -31.50 10.18 15.27
N THR A 434 -30.86 11.34 15.15
CA THR A 434 -30.38 12.07 16.34
C THR A 434 -31.58 12.45 17.22
N ALA A 435 -31.36 12.64 18.53
CA ALA A 435 -32.46 12.95 19.48
C ALA A 435 -33.24 14.18 19.07
N GLU A 436 -32.58 15.22 18.59
CA GLU A 436 -33.25 16.47 18.13
C GLU A 436 -34.17 16.20 16.93
N ARG A 437 -33.72 15.39 15.96
CA ARG A 437 -34.51 15.01 14.79
C ARG A 437 -35.61 14.03 15.17
N GLY A 438 -35.35 13.11 16.09
CA GLY A 438 -36.31 12.15 16.61
C GLY A 438 -37.48 12.84 17.31
N VAL A 439 -37.19 13.77 18.20
CA VAL A 439 -38.22 14.61 18.87
C VAL A 439 -38.98 15.43 17.85
N ALA A 440 -38.31 16.08 16.91
CA ALA A 440 -38.98 16.87 15.87
C ALA A 440 -39.91 16.04 15.00
N PHE A 441 -39.52 14.80 14.69
CA PHE A 441 -40.29 13.90 13.83
C PHE A 441 -41.45 13.20 14.58
N ALA A 442 -41.15 12.61 15.74
CA ALA A 442 -42.11 11.73 16.42
C ALA A 442 -42.76 12.36 17.66
N TRP A 443 -42.07 13.24 18.39
CA TRP A 443 -42.51 13.78 19.66
C TRP A 443 -42.82 15.27 19.64
N ASN A 444 -42.88 15.90 18.47
CA ASN A 444 -43.17 17.33 18.38
C ASN A 444 -44.50 17.74 19.04
N ASN A 445 -45.49 16.84 19.05
CA ASN A 445 -46.79 17.05 19.66
C ASN A 445 -46.78 16.94 21.19
N TYR A 446 -45.70 16.47 21.80
CA TYR A 446 -45.53 16.35 23.25
C TYR A 446 -44.89 17.61 23.87
N ILE A 447 -44.52 18.60 23.05
CA ILE A 447 -44.00 19.89 23.55
C ILE A 447 -45.13 20.66 24.18
N THR A 448 -45.00 21.01 25.47
CA THR A 448 -45.97 21.77 26.27
C THR A 448 -45.25 22.86 27.05
N LEU A 449 -46.03 23.70 27.78
CA LEU A 449 -45.43 24.68 28.68
C LEU A 449 -44.65 24.05 29.85
N GLU A 450 -45.01 22.83 30.20
CA GLU A 450 -44.36 22.07 31.30
C GLU A 450 -43.23 21.17 30.81
N LYS A 451 -43.19 20.82 29.51
CA LYS A 451 -42.21 19.90 28.92
C LYS A 451 -41.60 20.52 27.67
N THR A 452 -40.40 21.05 27.83
CA THR A 452 -39.70 21.76 26.75
C THR A 452 -39.13 20.79 25.73
N ARG A 453 -38.73 21.29 24.55
CA ARG A 453 -38.05 20.48 23.52
C ARG A 453 -36.77 19.87 24.05
N GLU A 454 -36.00 20.63 24.82
CA GLU A 454 -34.72 20.15 25.40
C GLU A 454 -34.95 18.99 26.36
N GLN A 455 -35.99 19.07 27.20
CA GLN A 455 -36.33 17.96 28.09
C GLN A 455 -36.78 16.72 27.33
N LEU A 456 -37.49 16.87 26.21
CA LEU A 456 -37.87 15.77 25.36
C LEU A 456 -36.66 15.15 24.62
N VAL A 457 -35.68 15.97 24.25
CA VAL A 457 -34.43 15.49 23.66
C VAL A 457 -33.64 14.65 24.67
N GLU A 458 -33.51 15.11 25.91
CA GLU A 458 -32.84 14.32 26.96
C GLU A 458 -33.58 13.01 27.27
N GLU A 459 -34.91 13.05 27.30
CA GLU A 459 -35.73 11.85 27.48
C GLU A 459 -35.61 10.90 26.31
N TRP A 460 -35.50 11.40 25.06
CA TRP A 460 -35.24 10.59 23.88
C TRP A 460 -33.89 9.90 23.98
N LYS A 461 -32.82 10.62 24.34
CA LYS A 461 -31.49 10.06 24.55
C LYS A 461 -31.52 8.94 25.60
N ALA A 462 -32.22 9.13 26.68
CA ALA A 462 -32.30 8.13 27.76
C ALA A 462 -33.14 6.90 27.40
N THR A 463 -34.17 7.02 26.58
CA THR A 463 -35.18 5.96 26.38
C THR A 463 -35.19 5.36 24.99
N VAL A 464 -34.72 6.07 23.95
CA VAL A 464 -34.80 5.63 22.57
C VAL A 464 -33.41 5.42 21.96
N SER A 465 -32.48 6.37 22.17
CA SER A 465 -31.12 6.28 21.56
C SER A 465 -30.03 5.97 22.58
N SER A 466 -30.39 5.46 23.75
CA SER A 466 -29.43 4.99 24.75
C SER A 466 -28.72 3.71 24.29
N PRO A 467 -27.41 3.53 24.58
CA PRO A 467 -26.69 2.29 24.29
C PRO A 467 -27.31 1.06 24.95
N THR A 468 -28.08 1.23 26.06
CA THR A 468 -28.82 0.12 26.71
C THR A 468 -29.91 -0.46 25.81
N VAL A 469 -30.53 0.35 24.96
CA VAL A 469 -31.55 -0.11 24.01
C VAL A 469 -30.91 -1.01 22.93
N ALA A 470 -29.77 -0.57 22.39
CA ALA A 470 -29.02 -1.35 21.41
C ALA A 470 -28.43 -2.63 22.02
N ALA A 471 -27.98 -2.60 23.28
CA ALA A 471 -27.53 -3.79 23.99
C ALA A 471 -28.68 -4.78 24.25
N ALA A 472 -29.87 -4.30 24.59
CA ALA A 472 -31.04 -5.14 24.80
C ALA A 472 -31.50 -5.87 23.51
N SER A 473 -31.23 -5.30 22.32
CA SER A 473 -31.50 -5.96 21.03
C SER A 473 -30.38 -6.93 20.60
N GLY A 474 -29.26 -6.96 21.34
CA GLY A 474 -28.10 -7.83 21.02
C GLY A 474 -27.17 -7.28 19.95
N GLU A 475 -27.34 -6.03 19.56
CA GLU A 475 -26.49 -5.36 18.54
C GLU A 475 -25.16 -4.85 19.11
N ILE A 476 -25.03 -4.81 20.43
CA ILE A 476 -23.81 -4.46 21.16
C ILE A 476 -23.51 -5.60 22.13
N ASP A 477 -22.21 -5.96 22.26
CA ASP A 477 -21.79 -7.02 23.16
C ASP A 477 -21.64 -6.53 24.61
N ASP A 478 -21.20 -5.28 24.82
CA ASP A 478 -21.05 -4.71 26.16
C ASP A 478 -21.08 -3.17 26.11
N ILE A 479 -21.53 -2.59 27.23
CA ILE A 479 -21.45 -1.15 27.49
C ILE A 479 -20.32 -0.93 28.48
N ILE A 480 -19.30 -0.20 28.06
CA ILE A 480 -18.06 -0.07 28.81
C ILE A 480 -17.81 1.39 29.25
N SER A 481 -17.07 1.55 30.33
CA SER A 481 -16.53 2.84 30.72
C SER A 481 -15.27 3.17 29.91
N ILE A 482 -14.93 4.45 29.84
CA ILE A 482 -13.70 4.90 29.19
C ILE A 482 -12.43 4.24 29.81
N ASN A 483 -12.45 3.98 31.11
CA ASN A 483 -11.33 3.34 31.81
C ASN A 483 -11.16 1.86 31.47
N GLU A 484 -12.17 1.21 30.92
CA GLU A 484 -12.14 -0.18 30.46
C GLU A 484 -11.77 -0.31 28.98
N LEU A 485 -11.90 0.80 28.21
CA LEU A 485 -11.79 0.81 26.75
C LEU A 485 -10.51 0.10 26.26
N ARG A 486 -9.35 0.53 26.73
CA ARG A 486 -8.08 -0.09 26.32
C ARG A 486 -7.99 -1.56 26.71
N ALA A 487 -8.32 -1.89 27.96
CA ALA A 487 -8.24 -3.27 28.45
C ALA A 487 -9.16 -4.22 27.67
N ARG A 488 -10.38 -3.78 27.31
CA ARG A 488 -11.33 -4.54 26.51
C ARG A 488 -10.82 -4.78 25.09
N ILE A 489 -10.26 -3.74 24.44
CA ILE A 489 -9.67 -3.88 23.10
C ILE A 489 -8.45 -4.82 23.15
N CYS A 490 -7.53 -4.68 24.10
CA CYS A 490 -6.37 -5.57 24.25
C CYS A 490 -6.81 -7.04 24.42
N SER A 491 -7.79 -7.29 25.29
CA SER A 491 -8.34 -8.63 25.53
C SER A 491 -9.00 -9.21 24.27
N ALA A 492 -9.77 -8.40 23.55
CA ALA A 492 -10.43 -8.80 22.31
C ALA A 492 -9.41 -9.14 21.19
N LEU A 493 -8.37 -8.32 21.01
CA LEU A 493 -7.32 -8.56 20.04
C LEU A 493 -6.56 -9.87 20.33
N LEU A 494 -6.22 -10.13 21.59
CA LEU A 494 -5.55 -11.38 21.98
C LEU A 494 -6.45 -12.60 21.79
N MET A 495 -7.73 -12.49 22.12
CA MET A 495 -8.71 -13.56 21.88
C MET A 495 -8.85 -13.89 20.39
N LEU A 496 -8.85 -12.87 19.54
CA LEU A 496 -9.04 -13.00 18.09
C LEU A 496 -7.74 -13.22 17.31
N ALA A 497 -6.58 -13.32 17.97
CA ALA A 497 -5.27 -13.39 17.32
C ALA A 497 -5.11 -14.57 16.34
N TYR A 498 -5.91 -15.62 16.50
CA TYR A 498 -5.90 -16.79 15.61
C TYR A 498 -7.01 -16.79 14.57
N LYS A 499 -7.88 -15.78 14.57
CA LYS A 499 -8.94 -15.66 13.55
C LYS A 499 -8.32 -15.56 12.16
N GLY A 500 -8.82 -16.34 11.21
CA GLY A 500 -8.37 -16.32 9.81
C GLY A 500 -7.08 -17.11 9.53
N LYS A 501 -6.36 -17.58 10.55
CA LYS A 501 -5.08 -18.31 10.34
C LYS A 501 -5.24 -19.72 9.78
N THR A 502 -6.38 -20.39 10.00
CA THR A 502 -6.65 -21.72 9.41
C THR A 502 -8.10 -22.08 9.67
N GLU A 503 -8.77 -22.76 8.74
CA GLU A 503 -9.91 -23.58 9.12
C GLU A 503 -9.40 -24.56 10.19
N LEU A 504 -9.88 -24.40 11.43
CA LEU A 504 -9.55 -25.30 12.52
C LEU A 504 -10.17 -26.67 12.19
N THR A 505 -9.48 -27.47 11.41
CA THR A 505 -9.85 -28.85 11.12
C THR A 505 -9.44 -29.73 12.29
N GLY A 506 -10.21 -29.66 13.37
CA GLY A 506 -10.08 -30.57 14.50
C GLY A 506 -10.75 -31.91 14.20
N ARG A 507 -10.17 -33.02 14.66
CA ARG A 507 -10.91 -34.30 14.75
C ARG A 507 -11.88 -34.23 15.91
N GLN A 508 -13.10 -34.72 15.70
CA GLN A 508 -14.10 -34.83 16.77
C GLN A 508 -13.55 -35.71 17.88
N VAL A 509 -13.62 -35.23 19.11
CA VAL A 509 -13.39 -36.04 20.30
C VAL A 509 -14.76 -36.61 20.69
N LEU A 510 -14.95 -37.93 20.49
CA LEU A 510 -16.17 -38.59 20.87
C LEU A 510 -16.28 -38.68 22.39
N PRO A 511 -17.46 -38.44 22.97
CA PRO A 511 -17.67 -38.70 24.40
C PRO A 511 -17.45 -40.18 24.70
N LEU A 512 -16.83 -40.49 25.83
CA LEU A 512 -16.63 -41.83 26.34
C LEU A 512 -17.97 -42.45 26.79
#